data_9eefee9a772d5cb83e91f8d1718777bf
#
_entry.id   9eefee9a772d5cb83e91f8d1718777bf
#
_cell.length_a   1.000
_cell.length_b   1.000
_cell.length_c   1.000
_cell.angle_alpha   90.00
_cell.angle_beta   90.00
_cell.angle_gamma   90.00
#
_symmetry.space_group_name_H-M   'P 1'
#
loop_
_entity.id
_entity.type
_entity.pdbx_description
1 polymer ?
#
loop_
_entity_poly.entity_id
_entity_poly.type
_entity_poly.pdbx_seq_one_letter_code
_entity_poly.pdbx_strand_id
1 'polypeptide(L)'
;DLHTAYRRQRQMCIRDRHVRFGKMMRFSSPTAFMAQKKEVVDEAFAGDIIGLPDTGNFKIGDTLTSGEELHFKGLPSFSPEMFKYIENADPMKAKQLNKGIEQLMDEGVAQLFTNQFNGRKIIGTVGQLQFEVIQYRLLHEYGAQCKWEPISLYKACWIESDNAAALENFKRLSLIHISEPTRLG
;
A
#
# COMPACT_ATOMS: atom_id res chain seq x y z
N ASP A 1 -35.23 2.50 24.00
CA ASP A 1 -34.74 3.81 23.52
C ASP A 1 -33.98 3.63 22.21
N LEU A 2 -34.74 3.45 21.12
CA LEU A 2 -34.20 3.33 19.77
C LEU A 2 -33.60 4.66 19.24
N HIS A 3 -33.89 5.77 19.88
CA HIS A 3 -33.37 7.08 19.49
C HIS A 3 -31.92 7.36 19.93
N THR A 4 -31.37 6.61 20.86
CA THR A 4 -30.00 6.81 21.35
C THR A 4 -28.96 6.08 20.49
N ALA A 5 -29.38 5.05 19.73
CA ALA A 5 -28.47 4.30 18.86
C ALA A 5 -28.17 5.02 17.52
N TYR A 6 -29.04 5.94 17.09
CA TYR A 6 -28.87 6.69 15.84
C TYR A 6 -28.03 7.97 15.97
N ARG A 7 -27.62 8.36 17.15
CA ARG A 7 -26.84 9.58 17.42
C ARG A 7 -25.36 9.30 17.71
N ARG A 8 -24.74 8.37 17.03
CA ARG A 8 -23.29 8.47 16.86
C ARG A 8 -22.99 9.25 15.57
N GLN A 9 -23.43 10.50 15.54
CA GLN A 9 -22.82 11.54 14.75
C GLN A 9 -21.34 11.57 15.15
N ARG A 10 -20.47 11.01 14.34
CA ARG A 10 -19.08 11.30 14.48
C ARG A 10 -18.85 12.67 13.89
N GLN A 11 -18.92 13.68 14.76
CA GLN A 11 -18.14 14.88 14.51
C GLN A 11 -16.75 14.38 14.20
N MET A 12 -16.23 14.69 13.00
CA MET A 12 -14.85 14.40 12.70
C MET A 12 -14.02 15.22 13.69
N CYS A 13 -13.61 14.55 14.76
CA CYS A 13 -12.79 15.16 15.78
C CYS A 13 -11.51 15.68 15.12
N ILE A 14 -11.17 16.90 15.41
CA ILE A 14 -9.93 17.56 14.97
C ILE A 14 -8.68 16.73 15.32
N ARG A 15 -8.84 15.67 16.12
CA ARG A 15 -7.81 14.74 16.54
C ARG A 15 -8.36 13.34 16.59
N ASP A 16 -7.89 12.49 15.68
CA ASP A 16 -8.18 11.07 15.67
C ASP A 16 -6.90 10.28 15.95
N ARG A 17 -7.05 9.14 16.64
CA ARG A 17 -5.95 8.21 16.87
C ARG A 17 -5.74 7.36 15.63
N HIS A 18 -4.56 7.43 15.07
CA HIS A 18 -4.10 6.49 14.05
C HIS A 18 -3.68 5.20 14.76
N VAL A 19 -4.43 4.11 14.55
CA VAL A 19 -4.26 2.87 15.33
C VAL A 19 -2.88 2.26 15.11
N ARG A 20 -2.43 2.13 13.85
CA ARG A 20 -1.11 1.55 13.52
C ARG A 20 0.06 2.30 14.17
N PHE A 21 0.00 3.62 14.24
CA PHE A 21 1.06 4.42 14.89
C PHE A 21 0.83 4.64 16.38
N GLY A 22 -0.35 4.34 16.90
CA GLY A 22 -0.72 4.62 18.28
C GLY A 22 -0.74 6.11 18.66
N LYS A 23 -0.75 7.01 17.66
CA LYS A 23 -0.62 8.45 17.85
C LYS A 23 -1.89 9.19 17.46
N MET A 24 -2.16 10.28 18.20
CA MET A 24 -3.20 11.22 17.82
C MET A 24 -2.71 12.06 16.64
N MET A 25 -3.51 12.12 15.59
CA MET A 25 -3.26 12.92 14.39
C MET A 25 -4.35 13.97 14.24
N ARG A 26 -4.00 15.08 13.63
CA ARG A 26 -4.94 16.15 13.32
C ARG A 26 -5.14 16.21 11.81
N PHE A 27 -6.39 16.17 11.40
CA PHE A 27 -6.78 16.30 10.00
C PHE A 27 -7.39 17.67 9.76
N SER A 28 -7.04 18.27 8.63
CA SER A 28 -7.62 19.52 8.19
C SER A 28 -8.57 19.25 7.04
N SER A 29 -9.74 19.87 7.07
CA SER A 29 -10.65 19.96 5.94
C SER A 29 -11.01 18.61 5.30
N PRO A 30 -11.69 17.71 6.02
CA PRO A 30 -12.21 16.49 5.42
C PRO A 30 -13.18 16.84 4.29
N THR A 31 -13.17 16.06 3.24
CA THR A 31 -13.99 16.29 2.05
C THR A 31 -14.89 15.10 1.77
N ALA A 32 -16.15 15.36 1.41
CA ALA A 32 -17.02 14.35 0.81
C ALA A 32 -17.04 14.51 -0.71
N PHE A 33 -17.25 13.41 -1.39
CA PHE A 33 -17.43 13.39 -2.83
C PHE A 33 -18.91 13.33 -3.15
N MET A 34 -19.49 14.45 -3.60
CA MET A 34 -20.84 14.51 -4.13
C MET A 34 -20.77 14.60 -5.66
N ALA A 35 -20.94 13.47 -6.33
CA ALA A 35 -20.76 13.34 -7.78
C ALA A 35 -19.34 13.78 -8.24
N GLN A 36 -19.25 14.89 -8.95
CA GLN A 36 -17.96 15.42 -9.46
C GLN A 36 -17.38 16.55 -8.58
N LYS A 37 -18.08 16.96 -7.53
CA LYS A 37 -17.62 18.05 -6.66
C LYS A 37 -17.08 17.53 -5.34
N LYS A 38 -15.99 18.13 -4.90
CA LYS A 38 -15.45 17.96 -3.56
C LYS A 38 -15.99 19.07 -2.66
N GLU A 39 -16.66 18.71 -1.61
CA GLU A 39 -17.16 19.65 -0.61
C GLU A 39 -16.54 19.36 0.75
N VAL A 40 -16.14 20.40 1.46
CA VAL A 40 -15.66 20.25 2.85
C VAL A 40 -16.84 19.89 3.71
N VAL A 41 -16.70 18.87 4.53
CA VAL A 41 -17.75 18.38 5.41
C VAL A 41 -17.31 18.40 6.86
N ASP A 42 -18.22 18.85 7.72
CA ASP A 42 -18.00 18.87 9.17
C ASP A 42 -18.57 17.62 9.87
N GLU A 43 -19.47 16.92 9.22
CA GLU A 43 -20.16 15.74 9.75
C GLU A 43 -20.19 14.62 8.72
N ALA A 44 -20.05 13.38 9.19
CA ALA A 44 -20.16 12.17 8.38
C ALA A 44 -20.94 11.08 9.10
N PHE A 45 -21.68 10.29 8.37
CA PHE A 45 -22.50 9.19 8.87
C PHE A 45 -21.87 7.83 8.55
N ALA A 46 -22.28 6.81 9.28
CA ALA A 46 -21.84 5.44 9.02
C ALA A 46 -22.19 5.00 7.59
N GLY A 47 -21.18 4.63 6.82
CA GLY A 47 -21.31 4.29 5.41
C GLY A 47 -20.86 5.38 4.44
N ASP A 48 -20.64 6.60 4.92
CA ASP A 48 -20.12 7.67 4.07
C ASP A 48 -18.66 7.47 3.70
N ILE A 49 -18.29 7.91 2.49
CA ILE A 49 -16.90 7.93 2.00
C ILE A 49 -16.36 9.34 2.14
N ILE A 50 -15.30 9.46 2.95
CA ILE A 50 -14.69 10.76 3.27
C ILE A 50 -13.26 10.77 2.77
N GLY A 51 -12.86 11.86 2.11
CA GLY A 51 -11.48 12.12 1.74
C GLY A 51 -10.75 12.87 2.84
N LEU A 52 -9.64 12.34 3.29
CA LEU A 52 -8.72 13.02 4.21
C LEU A 52 -7.44 13.41 3.48
N PRO A 53 -6.91 14.62 3.68
CA PRO A 53 -5.61 14.98 3.14
C PRO A 53 -4.53 14.15 3.82
N ASP A 54 -3.79 13.38 3.03
CA ASP A 54 -2.68 12.55 3.51
C ASP A 54 -1.35 13.26 3.29
N THR A 55 -0.52 13.23 4.31
CA THR A 55 0.88 13.69 4.28
C THR A 55 1.88 12.58 3.97
N GLY A 56 1.41 11.42 3.48
CA GLY A 56 2.22 10.24 3.17
C GLY A 56 2.38 9.27 4.34
N ASN A 57 1.50 9.36 5.33
CA ASN A 57 1.56 8.50 6.51
C ASN A 57 0.56 7.33 6.48
N PHE A 58 -0.44 7.41 5.61
CA PHE A 58 -1.50 6.39 5.54
C PHE A 58 -1.13 5.24 4.62
N LYS A 59 -1.56 4.06 5.03
CA LYS A 59 -1.56 2.86 4.20
C LYS A 59 -2.97 2.30 4.08
N ILE A 60 -3.23 1.56 3.02
CA ILE A 60 -4.49 0.83 2.88
C ILE A 60 -4.68 -0.10 4.07
N GLY A 61 -5.86 -0.05 4.68
CA GLY A 61 -6.19 -0.80 5.89
C GLY A 61 -5.92 -0.08 7.20
N ASP A 62 -5.33 1.10 7.17
CA ASP A 62 -5.18 1.91 8.37
C ASP A 62 -6.53 2.33 8.94
N THR A 63 -6.62 2.33 10.25
CA THR A 63 -7.83 2.68 11.00
C THR A 63 -7.61 3.96 11.80
N LEU A 64 -8.58 4.85 11.72
CA LEU A 64 -8.66 6.05 12.53
C LEU A 64 -9.80 5.89 13.54
N THR A 65 -9.55 6.23 14.80
CA THR A 65 -10.54 6.12 15.87
C THR A 65 -10.49 7.33 16.80
N SER A 66 -11.57 7.57 17.51
CA SER A 66 -11.63 8.64 18.53
C SER A 66 -10.94 8.26 19.86
N GLY A 67 -10.24 7.12 19.91
CA GLY A 67 -9.50 6.68 21.11
C GLY A 67 -9.50 5.17 21.34
N GLU A 68 -10.47 4.45 20.83
CA GLU A 68 -10.54 2.98 20.93
C GLU A 68 -9.53 2.33 20.00
N GLU A 69 -8.96 1.20 20.42
CA GLU A 69 -8.05 0.41 19.59
C GLU A 69 -8.87 -0.63 18.81
N LEU A 70 -9.24 -0.26 17.60
CA LEU A 70 -10.03 -1.11 16.71
C LEU A 70 -9.19 -1.57 15.54
N HIS A 71 -9.16 -2.87 15.30
CA HIS A 71 -8.55 -3.48 14.12
C HIS A 71 -9.62 -4.15 13.27
N PHE A 72 -9.78 -3.67 12.06
CA PHE A 72 -10.66 -4.30 11.08
C PHE A 72 -9.89 -5.39 10.32
N LYS A 73 -10.44 -6.59 10.31
CA LYS A 73 -9.94 -7.71 9.51
C LYS A 73 -10.66 -7.71 8.16
N GLY A 74 -9.96 -8.06 7.09
CA GLY A 74 -10.64 -8.45 5.87
C GLY A 74 -10.36 -7.64 4.60
N LEU A 75 -9.30 -6.85 4.55
CA LEU A 75 -8.80 -6.43 3.26
C LEU A 75 -8.09 -7.62 2.62
N PRO A 76 -8.63 -8.19 1.51
CA PRO A 76 -7.99 -9.34 0.87
C PRO A 76 -6.65 -8.90 0.27
N SER A 77 -5.58 -9.56 0.67
CA SER A 77 -4.29 -9.46 0.00
C SER A 77 -4.18 -10.62 -0.98
N PHE A 78 -4.17 -10.30 -2.26
CA PHE A 78 -4.00 -11.31 -3.31
C PHE A 78 -2.52 -11.59 -3.53
N SER A 79 -2.16 -12.87 -3.56
CA SER A 79 -0.81 -13.27 -3.98
C SER A 79 -0.61 -12.91 -5.45
N PRO A 80 0.52 -12.33 -5.81
CA PRO A 80 0.81 -12.03 -7.21
C PRO A 80 0.99 -13.32 -8.01
N GLU A 81 0.49 -13.29 -9.24
CA GLU A 81 0.57 -14.38 -10.21
C GLU A 81 1.53 -14.08 -11.37
N MET A 82 1.82 -12.80 -11.57
CA MET A 82 2.70 -12.33 -12.64
C MET A 82 3.82 -11.47 -12.08
N PHE A 83 5.03 -11.70 -12.58
CA PHE A 83 6.23 -11.00 -12.10
C PHE A 83 7.00 -10.43 -13.27
N LYS A 84 7.51 -9.20 -13.12
CA LYS A 84 8.43 -8.57 -14.07
C LYS A 84 9.47 -7.75 -13.32
N TYR A 85 10.69 -7.72 -13.85
CA TYR A 85 11.62 -6.69 -13.42
C TYR A 85 11.17 -5.33 -13.88
N ILE A 86 11.35 -4.33 -13.02
CA ILE A 86 11.19 -2.94 -13.37
C ILE A 86 12.54 -2.27 -13.48
N GLU A 87 12.80 -1.67 -14.62
CA GLU A 87 14.03 -0.95 -14.89
C GLU A 87 13.75 0.51 -15.20
N ASN A 88 14.68 1.34 -14.80
CA ASN A 88 14.62 2.75 -15.13
C ASN A 88 15.02 2.96 -16.61
N ALA A 89 14.16 3.61 -17.36
CA ALA A 89 14.47 3.96 -18.75
C ALA A 89 15.35 5.21 -18.88
N ASP A 90 15.33 6.08 -17.86
CA ASP A 90 16.09 7.33 -17.81
C ASP A 90 16.88 7.43 -16.50
N PRO A 91 18.22 7.23 -16.52
CA PRO A 91 19.06 7.29 -15.33
C PRO A 91 18.91 8.56 -14.50
N MET A 92 18.60 9.69 -15.13
CA MET A 92 18.43 10.98 -14.46
C MET A 92 17.20 11.02 -13.56
N LYS A 93 16.22 10.15 -13.81
CA LYS A 93 14.94 10.08 -13.09
C LYS A 93 14.83 8.93 -12.10
N ALA A 94 15.97 8.36 -11.68
CA ALA A 94 15.99 7.21 -10.77
C ALA A 94 15.31 7.49 -9.42
N LYS A 95 15.46 8.71 -8.88
CA LYS A 95 14.82 9.10 -7.62
C LYS A 95 13.30 9.19 -7.76
N GLN A 96 12.81 9.76 -8.86
CA GLN A 96 11.38 9.87 -9.16
C GLN A 96 10.76 8.49 -9.34
N LEU A 97 11.44 7.61 -10.08
CA LEU A 97 11.00 6.22 -10.28
C LEU A 97 10.88 5.49 -8.94
N ASN A 98 11.90 5.55 -8.10
CA ASN A 98 11.89 4.88 -6.80
C ASN A 98 10.77 5.41 -5.91
N LYS A 99 10.61 6.73 -5.82
CA LYS A 99 9.53 7.35 -5.05
C LYS A 99 8.15 6.92 -5.57
N GLY A 100 7.97 6.92 -6.90
CA GLY A 100 6.72 6.49 -7.52
C GLY A 100 6.41 5.01 -7.24
N ILE A 101 7.40 4.14 -7.35
CA ILE A 101 7.23 2.72 -7.01
C ILE A 101 6.80 2.57 -5.54
N GLU A 102 7.50 3.19 -4.61
CA GLU A 102 7.18 3.09 -3.18
C GLU A 102 5.76 3.56 -2.88
N GLN A 103 5.33 4.69 -3.42
CA GLN A 103 3.98 5.21 -3.22
C GLN A 103 2.91 4.30 -3.84
N LEU A 104 3.11 3.82 -5.06
CA LEU A 104 2.16 2.89 -5.70
C LEU A 104 2.05 1.55 -4.94
N MET A 105 3.14 1.09 -4.33
CA MET A 105 3.10 -0.13 -3.52
C MET A 105 2.39 0.12 -2.17
N ASP A 106 2.61 1.27 -1.54
CA ASP A 106 1.89 1.65 -0.33
C ASP A 106 0.38 1.80 -0.56
N GLU A 107 -0.03 2.17 -1.77
CA GLU A 107 -1.43 2.15 -2.22
C GLU A 107 -1.97 0.74 -2.51
N GLY A 108 -1.14 -0.30 -2.42
CA GLY A 108 -1.56 -1.69 -2.65
C GLY A 108 -1.85 -2.06 -4.11
N VAL A 109 -1.36 -1.27 -5.07
CA VAL A 109 -1.56 -1.54 -6.50
C VAL A 109 -0.88 -2.83 -6.93
N ALA A 110 0.28 -3.14 -6.34
CA ALA A 110 1.06 -4.35 -6.62
C ALA A 110 1.98 -4.65 -5.43
N GLN A 111 2.80 -5.68 -5.54
CA GLN A 111 3.80 -6.03 -4.53
C GLN A 111 5.20 -5.82 -5.09
N LEU A 112 6.07 -5.22 -4.28
CA LEU A 112 7.47 -4.99 -4.61
C LEU A 112 8.35 -6.05 -3.96
N PHE A 113 9.20 -6.66 -4.75
CA PHE A 113 10.25 -7.58 -4.30
C PHE A 113 11.61 -7.08 -4.76
N THR A 114 12.63 -7.41 -4.02
CA THR A 114 14.02 -7.10 -4.40
C THR A 114 14.82 -8.38 -4.47
N ASN A 115 15.42 -8.64 -5.61
CA ASN A 115 16.31 -9.75 -5.77
C ASN A 115 17.62 -9.49 -4.99
N GLN A 116 17.91 -10.31 -3.98
CA GLN A 116 19.06 -10.08 -3.09
C GLN A 116 20.41 -10.26 -3.76
N PHE A 117 20.49 -11.02 -4.86
CA PHE A 117 21.75 -11.25 -5.54
C PHE A 117 22.19 -10.07 -6.40
N ASN A 118 21.25 -9.42 -7.08
CA ASN A 118 21.57 -8.38 -8.04
C ASN A 118 20.94 -7.02 -7.71
N GLY A 119 20.16 -6.92 -6.61
CA GLY A 119 19.50 -5.70 -6.17
C GLY A 119 18.36 -5.21 -7.09
N ARG A 120 18.01 -5.99 -8.13
CA ARG A 120 16.97 -5.59 -9.08
C ARG A 120 15.59 -5.67 -8.45
N LYS A 121 14.76 -4.70 -8.76
CA LYS A 121 13.37 -4.64 -8.28
C LYS A 121 12.46 -5.47 -9.17
N ILE A 122 11.56 -6.24 -8.55
CA ILE A 122 10.57 -7.07 -9.20
C ILE A 122 9.19 -6.61 -8.74
N ILE A 123 8.31 -6.36 -9.67
CA ILE A 123 6.91 -6.05 -9.37
C ILE A 123 6.07 -7.31 -9.60
N GLY A 124 5.32 -7.67 -8.57
CA GLY A 124 4.34 -8.76 -8.62
C GLY A 124 2.92 -8.21 -8.68
N THR A 125 2.15 -8.68 -9.65
CA THR A 125 0.76 -8.27 -9.89
C THR A 125 -0.15 -9.48 -10.03
N VAL A 126 -1.45 -9.28 -9.87
CA VAL A 126 -2.45 -10.33 -10.11
C VAL A 126 -2.75 -10.46 -11.61
N GLY A 127 -2.59 -9.39 -12.39
CA GLY A 127 -2.90 -9.41 -13.81
C GLY A 127 -2.05 -8.43 -14.65
N GLN A 128 -2.05 -8.69 -15.95
CA GLN A 128 -1.26 -7.92 -16.92
C GLN A 128 -1.59 -6.42 -16.93
N LEU A 129 -2.87 -6.07 -16.81
CA LEU A 129 -3.32 -4.68 -16.86
C LEU A 129 -2.69 -3.81 -15.74
N GLN A 130 -2.39 -4.39 -14.58
CA GLN A 130 -1.76 -3.65 -13.50
C GLN A 130 -0.38 -3.11 -13.86
N PHE A 131 0.41 -3.85 -14.68
CA PHE A 131 1.69 -3.34 -15.18
C PHE A 131 1.51 -2.10 -16.06
N GLU A 132 0.48 -2.07 -16.89
CA GLU A 132 0.17 -0.94 -17.77
C GLU A 132 -0.27 0.28 -16.94
N VAL A 133 -1.11 0.06 -15.93
CA VAL A 133 -1.54 1.11 -14.98
C VAL A 133 -0.34 1.68 -14.22
N ILE A 134 0.54 0.83 -13.70
CA ILE A 134 1.75 1.27 -12.99
C ILE A 134 2.64 2.09 -13.92
N GLN A 135 2.88 1.63 -15.14
CA GLN A 135 3.68 2.34 -16.13
C GLN A 135 3.09 3.69 -16.49
N TYR A 136 1.78 3.75 -16.71
CA TYR A 136 1.06 4.99 -16.99
C TYR A 136 1.19 5.99 -15.84
N ARG A 137 0.94 5.55 -14.61
CA ARG A 137 1.02 6.39 -13.41
C ARG A 137 2.44 6.87 -13.15
N LEU A 138 3.45 6.01 -13.27
CA LEU A 138 4.86 6.40 -13.13
C LEU A 138 5.24 7.50 -14.10
N LEU A 139 4.76 7.43 -15.34
CA LEU A 139 5.03 8.44 -16.36
C LEU A 139 4.30 9.75 -16.06
N HIS A 140 3.00 9.71 -15.78
CA HIS A 140 2.15 10.91 -15.70
C HIS A 140 2.17 11.60 -14.34
N GLU A 141 2.31 10.84 -13.25
CA GLU A 141 2.31 11.40 -11.89
C GLU A 141 3.73 11.72 -11.40
N TYR A 142 4.72 10.90 -11.80
CA TYR A 142 6.11 11.05 -11.32
C TYR A 142 7.09 11.48 -12.41
N GLY A 143 6.67 11.54 -13.67
CA GLY A 143 7.50 11.88 -14.82
C GLY A 143 8.62 10.88 -15.08
N ALA A 144 8.50 9.64 -14.59
CA ALA A 144 9.51 8.60 -14.70
C ALA A 144 9.06 7.50 -15.67
N GLN A 145 9.90 7.21 -16.65
CA GLN A 145 9.68 6.08 -17.56
C GLN A 145 10.32 4.82 -17.02
N CYS A 146 9.58 3.71 -17.07
CA CYS A 146 10.10 2.40 -16.74
C CYS A 146 10.04 1.45 -17.94
N LYS A 147 10.89 0.42 -17.90
CA LYS A 147 10.87 -0.72 -18.82
C LYS A 147 10.57 -1.98 -18.03
N TRP A 148 9.81 -2.88 -18.65
CA TRP A 148 9.48 -4.17 -18.10
C TRP A 148 10.35 -5.24 -18.75
N GLU A 149 11.00 -6.04 -17.93
CA GLU A 149 11.70 -7.23 -18.36
C GLU A 149 11.03 -8.47 -17.78
N PRO A 150 10.64 -9.46 -18.60
CA PRO A 150 10.00 -10.66 -18.12
C PRO A 150 10.95 -11.47 -17.23
N ILE A 151 10.39 -12.13 -16.23
CA ILE A 151 11.10 -13.07 -15.36
C ILE A 151 10.29 -14.35 -15.23
N SER A 152 10.97 -15.50 -15.28
CA SER A 152 10.33 -16.81 -15.11
C SER A 152 10.17 -17.13 -13.63
N LEU A 153 9.30 -16.39 -12.93
CA LEU A 153 8.84 -16.69 -11.59
C LEU A 153 7.39 -17.15 -11.65
N TYR A 154 7.09 -18.23 -10.96
CA TYR A 154 5.77 -18.83 -10.94
C TYR A 154 4.95 -18.39 -9.73
N LYS A 155 5.61 -18.21 -8.56
CA LYS A 155 4.91 -17.94 -7.30
C LYS A 155 5.83 -17.27 -6.30
N ALA A 156 5.29 -16.38 -5.50
CA ALA A 156 5.91 -15.88 -4.27
C ALA A 156 5.42 -16.74 -3.09
N CYS A 157 6.36 -17.20 -2.25
CA CYS A 157 6.05 -17.98 -1.06
C CYS A 157 6.81 -17.42 0.13
N TRP A 158 6.16 -17.39 1.29
CA TRP A 158 6.80 -17.13 2.57
C TRP A 158 7.22 -18.46 3.18
N ILE A 159 8.42 -18.48 3.74
CA ILE A 159 8.96 -19.66 4.39
C ILE A 159 9.19 -19.32 5.85
N GLU A 160 8.56 -20.09 6.71
CA GLU A 160 8.70 -19.99 8.15
C GLU A 160 9.29 -21.29 8.70
N SER A 161 10.17 -21.19 9.68
CA SER A 161 10.75 -22.33 10.37
C SER A 161 11.11 -21.95 11.80
N ASP A 162 10.78 -22.81 12.73
CA ASP A 162 11.20 -22.69 14.14
C ASP A 162 12.72 -22.89 14.30
N ASN A 163 13.39 -23.46 13.30
CA ASN A 163 14.81 -23.68 13.28
C ASN A 163 15.53 -22.61 12.43
N ALA A 164 16.12 -21.64 13.09
CA ALA A 164 16.84 -20.54 12.42
C ALA A 164 17.99 -21.03 11.54
N ALA A 165 18.70 -22.09 11.95
CA ALA A 165 19.81 -22.65 11.17
C ALA A 165 19.33 -23.33 9.88
N ALA A 166 18.17 -23.99 9.91
CA ALA A 166 17.55 -24.57 8.73
C ALA A 166 17.09 -23.49 7.75
N LEU A 167 16.52 -22.39 8.27
CA LEU A 167 16.11 -21.24 7.46
C LEU A 167 17.32 -20.59 6.78
N GLU A 168 18.41 -20.41 7.50
CA GLU A 168 19.65 -19.82 6.95
C GLU A 168 20.28 -20.72 5.88
N ASN A 169 20.32 -22.02 6.11
CA ASN A 169 20.77 -22.99 5.12
C ASN A 169 19.90 -22.99 3.87
N PHE A 170 18.58 -22.90 4.04
CA PHE A 170 17.64 -22.79 2.92
C PHE A 170 17.92 -21.51 2.10
N LYS A 171 18.07 -20.37 2.77
CA LYS A 171 18.43 -19.10 2.12
C LYS A 171 19.71 -19.22 1.31
N ARG A 172 20.69 -19.93 1.82
CA ARG A 172 21.99 -20.14 1.15
C ARG A 172 21.92 -21.07 -0.05
N LEU A 173 21.03 -22.04 -0.05
CA LEU A 173 20.83 -23.01 -1.13
C LEU A 173 19.85 -22.52 -2.19
N SER A 174 18.93 -21.62 -1.84
CA SER A 174 17.97 -21.08 -2.79
C SER A 174 18.65 -20.15 -3.79
N LEU A 175 18.42 -20.41 -5.07
CA LEU A 175 19.00 -19.63 -6.17
C LEU A 175 18.38 -18.24 -6.34
N ILE A 176 17.21 -17.97 -5.73
CA ILE A 176 16.52 -16.67 -5.81
C ILE A 176 15.95 -16.32 -4.44
N HIS A 177 16.62 -15.40 -3.74
CA HIS A 177 16.07 -14.73 -2.57
C HIS A 177 15.46 -13.39 -2.98
N ILE A 178 14.25 -13.17 -2.54
CA ILE A 178 13.55 -11.92 -2.71
C ILE A 178 13.26 -11.41 -1.30
N SER A 179 13.78 -10.24 -0.96
CA SER A 179 13.44 -9.61 0.32
C SER A 179 11.98 -9.18 0.30
N GLU A 180 11.30 -9.52 1.35
CA GLU A 180 9.88 -9.25 1.52
C GLU A 180 9.59 -7.75 1.51
N PRO A 181 8.54 -7.31 0.82
CA PRO A 181 7.95 -6.02 1.13
C PRO A 181 7.44 -6.07 2.57
N THR A 182 7.59 -4.99 3.28
CA THR A 182 7.17 -4.86 4.68
C THR A 182 5.79 -5.50 4.88
N ARG A 183 5.72 -6.54 5.72
CA ARG A 183 4.43 -7.16 6.10
C ARG A 183 3.48 -6.06 6.52
N LEU A 184 2.36 -5.98 5.86
CA LEU A 184 1.19 -5.30 6.38
C LEU A 184 0.69 -6.16 7.55
N GLY A 185 1.10 -5.79 8.77
CA GLY A 185 0.65 -6.41 10.00
C GLY A 185 -0.78 -6.02 10.34
#